data_9b30cfab230d5790c2e0326c3ccc61e3
#
_entry.id   9b30cfab230d5790c2e0326c3ccc61e3
#
_cell.length_a   1.000
_cell.length_b   1.000
_cell.length_c   1.000
_cell.angle_alpha   90.00
_cell.angle_beta   90.00
_cell.angle_gamma   90.00
#
_symmetry.space_group_name_H-M   'P 1'
#
loop_
_entity.id
_entity.type
_entity.pdbx_description
1 polymer ?
#
loop_
_entity_poly.entity_id
_entity_poly.type
_entity_poly.pdbx_seq_one_letter_code
_entity_poly.pdbx_strand_id
1 'polypeptide(L)'
;MNRVCIVGRLTRDLELRTATKNDAKFVFFTVAVSEYGSNGEERTNFIPCSAFNKLAENMAKYLSKGSLISLEGRVTTRSNKTLDGRIETIVNITADRVSFLEPAKNNVNKNSYDFDSTISNEFDTNDSVQASNSSEEVQGQNQSDDDFSILWE
;
A
#
# COMPACT_ATOMS: atom_id res chain seq x y z
N MET A 1 -11.43 3.13 -21.94
CA MET A 1 -10.59 2.42 -20.96
C MET A 1 -11.25 2.52 -19.61
N ASN A 2 -11.44 1.40 -18.86
CA ASN A 2 -12.08 1.37 -17.54
C ASN A 2 -11.08 0.75 -16.55
N ARG A 3 -10.33 1.59 -15.86
CA ARG A 3 -9.32 1.17 -14.89
C ARG A 3 -9.29 2.14 -13.72
N VAL A 4 -9.21 1.58 -12.52
CA VAL A 4 -9.16 2.29 -11.25
C VAL A 4 -8.00 1.72 -10.43
N CYS A 5 -7.26 2.60 -9.77
CA CYS A 5 -6.26 2.24 -8.78
C CYS A 5 -6.56 3.02 -7.49
N ILE A 6 -6.68 2.31 -6.37
CA ILE A 6 -6.94 2.90 -5.06
C ILE A 6 -6.03 2.28 -4.00
N VAL A 7 -5.64 3.11 -3.04
CA VAL A 7 -4.94 2.68 -1.83
C VAL A 7 -5.80 3.03 -0.63
N GLY A 8 -6.00 2.07 0.27
CA GLY A 8 -6.84 2.29 1.44
C GLY A 8 -6.87 1.08 2.38
N ARG A 9 -7.66 1.19 3.44
CA ARG A 9 -7.76 0.15 4.48
C ARG A 9 -9.07 -0.62 4.40
N LEU A 10 -9.00 -1.91 4.69
CA LEU A 10 -10.19 -2.74 4.84
C LEU A 10 -11.00 -2.31 6.06
N THR A 11 -12.30 -2.12 5.89
CA THR A 11 -13.20 -1.68 6.97
C THR A 11 -13.66 -2.82 7.88
N ARG A 12 -13.61 -4.06 7.40
CA ARG A 12 -14.03 -5.29 8.11
C ARG A 12 -13.22 -6.48 7.64
N ASP A 13 -13.34 -7.58 8.39
CA ASP A 13 -12.79 -8.87 7.99
C ASP A 13 -13.49 -9.39 6.74
N LEU A 14 -12.80 -10.22 5.98
CA LEU A 14 -13.27 -10.74 4.71
C LEU A 14 -13.98 -12.07 4.88
N GLU A 15 -15.21 -12.14 4.42
CA GLU A 15 -15.98 -13.37 4.37
C GLU A 15 -15.90 -13.99 2.98
N LEU A 16 -15.21 -15.12 2.88
CA LEU A 16 -15.15 -15.89 1.63
C LEU A 16 -16.50 -16.59 1.42
N ARG A 17 -17.11 -16.34 0.27
CA ARG A 17 -18.39 -16.92 -0.14
C ARG A 17 -18.21 -17.74 -1.41
N THR A 18 -19.03 -18.75 -1.56
CA THR A 18 -19.08 -19.61 -2.75
C THR A 18 -20.41 -19.44 -3.47
N ALA A 19 -20.35 -19.22 -4.77
CA ALA A 19 -21.54 -19.10 -5.60
C ALA A 19 -22.14 -20.49 -5.88
N THR A 20 -23.43 -20.65 -5.66
CA THR A 20 -24.16 -21.94 -5.77
C THR A 20 -24.16 -22.52 -7.17
N LYS A 21 -24.02 -21.68 -8.22
CA LYS A 21 -24.14 -22.13 -9.62
C LYS A 21 -22.87 -22.72 -10.25
N ASN A 22 -21.70 -22.27 -9.81
CA ASN A 22 -20.42 -22.58 -10.48
C ASN A 22 -19.24 -22.70 -9.51
N ASP A 23 -19.51 -22.89 -8.21
CA ASP A 23 -18.50 -22.97 -7.14
C ASP A 23 -17.47 -21.83 -7.13
N ALA A 24 -17.76 -20.72 -7.82
CA ALA A 24 -16.88 -19.57 -7.89
C ALA A 24 -16.80 -18.89 -6.51
N LYS A 25 -15.60 -18.74 -5.99
CA LYS A 25 -15.35 -18.08 -4.73
C LYS A 25 -15.28 -16.56 -4.92
N PHE A 26 -15.88 -15.83 -3.99
CA PHE A 26 -15.87 -14.37 -4.05
C PHE A 26 -15.91 -13.75 -2.64
N VAL A 27 -15.46 -12.51 -2.56
CA VAL A 27 -15.57 -11.66 -1.36
C VAL A 27 -16.13 -10.31 -1.76
N PHE A 28 -17.02 -9.77 -0.90
CA PHE A 28 -17.43 -8.37 -0.95
C PHE A 28 -16.80 -7.64 0.22
N PHE A 29 -16.20 -6.50 -0.05
CA PHE A 29 -15.51 -5.71 0.96
C PHE A 29 -15.62 -4.21 0.67
N THR A 30 -15.28 -3.41 1.65
CA THR A 30 -15.25 -1.94 1.53
C THR A 30 -13.86 -1.46 1.88
N VAL A 31 -13.33 -0.58 1.03
CA VAL A 31 -12.04 0.08 1.24
C VAL A 31 -12.30 1.50 1.70
N ALA A 32 -11.73 1.87 2.85
CA ALA A 32 -11.71 3.24 3.35
C ALA A 32 -10.51 3.97 2.76
N VAL A 33 -10.77 5.04 2.02
CA VAL A 33 -9.77 5.90 1.38
C VAL A 33 -9.88 7.29 1.99
N SER A 34 -8.81 7.73 2.68
CA SER A 34 -8.75 9.07 3.25
C SER A 34 -8.25 10.07 2.22
N GLU A 35 -8.92 11.19 2.13
CA GLU A 35 -8.58 12.33 1.30
C GLU A 35 -8.55 13.59 2.15
N TYR A 36 -7.66 14.51 1.82
CA TYR A 36 -7.65 15.83 2.43
C TYR A 36 -8.34 16.82 1.51
N GLY A 37 -9.41 17.43 2.02
CA GLY A 37 -10.11 18.51 1.33
C GLY A 37 -9.25 19.78 1.24
N SER A 38 -9.64 20.71 0.36
CA SER A 38 -8.98 22.01 0.18
C SER A 38 -8.90 22.84 1.48
N ASN A 39 -9.76 22.57 2.43
CA ASN A 39 -9.80 23.24 3.74
C ASN A 39 -8.93 22.54 4.81
N GLY A 40 -8.16 21.49 4.45
CA GLY A 40 -7.40 20.70 5.41
C GLY A 40 -8.23 19.69 6.21
N GLU A 41 -9.52 19.55 5.93
CA GLU A 41 -10.39 18.56 6.56
C GLU A 41 -10.12 17.18 5.96
N GLU A 42 -9.94 16.18 6.84
CA GLU A 42 -9.83 14.79 6.42
C GLU A 42 -11.22 14.22 6.13
N ARG A 43 -11.38 13.67 4.93
CA ARG A 43 -12.62 13.01 4.49
C ARG A 43 -12.32 11.57 4.13
N THR A 44 -13.09 10.63 4.66
CA THR A 44 -12.96 9.22 4.33
C THR A 44 -14.06 8.79 3.37
N ASN A 45 -13.67 8.24 2.23
CA ASN A 45 -14.56 7.63 1.25
C ASN A 45 -14.60 6.11 1.46
N PHE A 46 -15.80 5.55 1.54
CA PHE A 46 -16.03 4.11 1.69
C PHE A 46 -16.42 3.52 0.34
N ILE A 47 -15.50 2.81 -0.28
CA ILE A 47 -15.64 2.32 -1.65
C ILE A 47 -15.99 0.84 -1.64
N PRO A 48 -17.18 0.44 -2.16
CA PRO A 48 -17.57 -0.96 -2.25
C PRO A 48 -16.78 -1.67 -3.35
N CYS A 49 -16.21 -2.81 -3.01
CA CYS A 49 -15.35 -3.61 -3.87
C CYS A 49 -15.74 -5.09 -3.84
N SER A 50 -15.34 -5.81 -4.87
CA SER A 50 -15.46 -7.27 -4.94
C SER A 50 -14.22 -7.90 -5.55
N ALA A 51 -13.86 -9.10 -5.09
CA ALA A 51 -12.82 -9.92 -5.69
C ALA A 51 -13.35 -11.35 -5.90
N PHE A 52 -12.78 -12.07 -6.86
CA PHE A 52 -13.24 -13.38 -7.29
C PHE A 52 -12.11 -14.40 -7.33
N ASN A 53 -12.51 -15.68 -7.24
CA ASN A 53 -11.64 -16.83 -7.40
C ASN A 53 -10.41 -16.81 -6.48
N LYS A 54 -9.24 -17.11 -7.01
CA LYS A 54 -7.99 -17.20 -6.26
C LYS A 54 -7.60 -15.91 -5.55
N LEU A 55 -7.95 -14.76 -6.13
CA LEU A 55 -7.73 -13.47 -5.49
C LEU A 55 -8.54 -13.34 -4.21
N ALA A 56 -9.83 -13.73 -4.24
CA ALA A 56 -10.71 -13.73 -3.08
C ALA A 56 -10.20 -14.66 -1.97
N GLU A 57 -9.74 -15.87 -2.33
CA GLU A 57 -9.15 -16.83 -1.38
C GLU A 57 -7.90 -16.26 -0.70
N ASN A 58 -6.99 -15.70 -1.49
CA ASN A 58 -5.76 -15.12 -0.95
C ASN A 58 -6.05 -13.93 -0.02
N MET A 59 -6.95 -13.07 -0.40
CA MET A 59 -7.35 -11.93 0.43
C MET A 59 -7.96 -12.40 1.75
N ALA A 60 -8.90 -13.34 1.71
CA ALA A 60 -9.56 -13.87 2.91
C ALA A 60 -8.58 -14.58 3.85
N LYS A 61 -7.52 -15.20 3.31
CA LYS A 61 -6.50 -15.91 4.10
C LYS A 61 -5.52 -14.98 4.80
N TYR A 62 -5.13 -13.89 4.16
CA TYR A 62 -4.00 -13.08 4.62
C TYR A 62 -4.37 -11.68 5.11
N LEU A 63 -5.56 -11.18 4.80
CA LEU A 63 -6.01 -9.84 5.16
C LEU A 63 -7.06 -9.88 6.26
N SER A 64 -7.03 -8.87 7.11
CA SER A 64 -7.99 -8.64 8.18
C SER A 64 -8.46 -7.19 8.17
N LYS A 65 -9.45 -6.88 9.02
CA LYS A 65 -9.89 -5.50 9.26
C LYS A 65 -8.70 -4.58 9.54
N GLY A 66 -8.65 -3.44 8.86
CA GLY A 66 -7.61 -2.43 8.97
C GLY A 66 -6.39 -2.65 8.08
N SER A 67 -6.23 -3.81 7.42
CA SER A 67 -5.11 -4.04 6.50
C SER A 67 -5.05 -3.01 5.39
N LEU A 68 -3.86 -2.46 5.14
CA LEU A 68 -3.60 -1.51 4.06
C LEU A 68 -3.34 -2.27 2.76
N ILE A 69 -4.08 -1.92 1.72
CA ILE A 69 -3.99 -2.55 0.40
C ILE A 69 -3.91 -1.52 -0.72
N SER A 70 -3.27 -1.89 -1.81
CA SER A 70 -3.44 -1.25 -3.12
C SER A 70 -4.28 -2.18 -4.00
N LEU A 71 -5.35 -1.63 -4.56
CA LEU A 71 -6.29 -2.34 -5.41
C LEU A 71 -6.27 -1.73 -6.80
N GLU A 72 -6.06 -2.57 -7.80
CA GLU A 72 -6.28 -2.25 -9.21
C GLU A 72 -7.49 -3.03 -9.72
N GLY A 73 -8.36 -2.35 -10.44
CA GLY A 73 -9.58 -2.97 -10.92
C GLY A 73 -10.34 -2.11 -11.90
N ARG A 74 -11.61 -2.42 -12.07
CA ARG A 74 -12.52 -1.73 -12.96
C ARG A 74 -13.83 -1.37 -12.25
N VAL A 75 -14.40 -0.25 -12.63
CA VAL A 75 -15.72 0.17 -12.14
C VAL A 75 -16.78 -0.69 -12.82
N THR A 76 -17.67 -1.25 -12.04
CA THR A 76 -18.83 -2.01 -12.50
C THR A 76 -20.09 -1.44 -11.87
N THR A 77 -21.19 -1.45 -12.60
CA THR A 77 -22.49 -0.99 -12.10
C THR A 77 -23.50 -2.12 -12.17
N ARG A 78 -24.40 -2.15 -11.18
CA ARG A 78 -25.55 -3.05 -11.17
C ARG A 78 -26.80 -2.23 -10.89
N SER A 79 -27.86 -2.49 -11.63
CA SER A 79 -29.16 -1.88 -11.37
C SER A 79 -30.04 -2.88 -10.61
N ASN A 80 -30.46 -2.47 -9.43
CA ASN A 80 -31.42 -3.20 -8.63
C ASN A 80 -32.78 -2.49 -8.68
N LYS A 81 -33.85 -3.25 -8.85
CA LYS A 81 -35.21 -2.72 -8.71
C LYS A 81 -35.63 -2.91 -7.25
N THR A 82 -35.86 -1.80 -6.56
CA THR A 82 -36.38 -1.82 -5.19
C THR A 82 -37.85 -2.25 -5.15
N LEU A 83 -38.33 -2.66 -4.00
CA LEU A 83 -39.72 -3.05 -3.79
C LEU A 83 -40.70 -1.94 -4.19
N ASP A 84 -40.32 -0.69 -4.08
CA ASP A 84 -41.09 0.49 -4.46
C ASP A 84 -41.06 0.78 -5.98
N GLY A 85 -40.43 -0.11 -6.78
CA GLY A 85 -40.32 0.03 -8.24
C GLY A 85 -39.25 1.00 -8.73
N ARG A 86 -38.47 1.61 -7.82
CA ARG A 86 -37.34 2.48 -8.18
C ARG A 86 -36.14 1.66 -8.64
N ILE A 87 -35.39 2.20 -9.59
CA ILE A 87 -34.14 1.61 -10.05
C ILE A 87 -32.99 2.28 -9.27
N GLU A 88 -32.27 1.50 -8.46
CA GLU A 88 -31.03 1.92 -7.81
C GLU A 88 -29.83 1.39 -8.59
N THR A 89 -28.92 2.29 -8.92
CA THR A 89 -27.65 1.93 -9.53
C THR A 89 -26.57 1.82 -8.45
N ILE A 90 -26.09 0.62 -8.22
CA ILE A 90 -25.00 0.34 -7.29
C ILE A 90 -23.70 0.36 -8.08
N VAL A 91 -22.78 1.23 -7.68
CA VAL A 91 -21.41 1.29 -8.21
C VAL A 91 -20.52 0.40 -7.35
N ASN A 92 -19.74 -0.44 -7.98
CA ASN A 92 -18.81 -1.36 -7.32
C ASN A 92 -17.50 -1.43 -8.09
N ILE A 93 -16.38 -1.62 -7.42
CA ILE A 93 -15.10 -1.88 -8.06
C ILE A 93 -14.83 -3.38 -8.03
N THR A 94 -14.66 -3.97 -9.20
CA THR A 94 -14.20 -5.35 -9.33
C THR A 94 -12.69 -5.36 -9.38
N ALA A 95 -12.06 -5.96 -8.37
CA ALA A 95 -10.62 -6.05 -8.26
C ALA A 95 -10.05 -7.06 -9.25
N ASP A 96 -9.07 -6.65 -10.04
CA ASP A 96 -8.27 -7.51 -10.92
C ASP A 96 -6.93 -7.89 -10.22
N ARG A 97 -6.37 -6.99 -9.40
CA ARG A 97 -5.17 -7.19 -8.61
C ARG A 97 -5.28 -6.50 -7.26
N VAL A 98 -4.74 -7.14 -6.23
CA VAL A 98 -4.58 -6.53 -4.90
C VAL A 98 -3.16 -6.79 -4.40
N SER A 99 -2.47 -5.73 -4.01
CA SER A 99 -1.15 -5.78 -3.38
C SER A 99 -1.30 -5.48 -1.89
N PHE A 100 -0.68 -6.30 -1.05
CA PHE A 100 -0.69 -6.13 0.40
C PHE A 100 0.47 -5.21 0.77
N LEU A 101 0.17 -4.04 1.32
CA LEU A 101 1.15 -3.00 1.62
C LEU A 101 1.71 -3.08 3.05
N GLU A 102 1.09 -3.88 3.90
CA GLU A 102 1.54 -4.17 5.24
C GLU A 102 1.82 -5.67 5.39
N PRO A 103 2.84 -6.08 6.14
CA PRO A 103 3.02 -7.49 6.47
C PRO A 103 1.79 -8.01 7.20
N ALA A 104 1.44 -9.28 6.96
CA ALA A 104 0.38 -9.94 7.72
C ALA A 104 0.65 -9.73 9.21
N LYS A 105 -0.35 -9.28 9.96
CA LYS A 105 -0.26 -9.25 11.42
C LYS A 105 -0.15 -10.70 11.90
N ASN A 106 1.06 -11.20 11.93
CA ASN A 106 1.33 -12.43 12.66
C ASN A 106 0.96 -12.11 14.11
N ASN A 107 0.05 -12.89 14.68
CA ASN A 107 -0.01 -13.08 16.12
C ASN A 107 1.33 -13.74 16.51
N VAL A 108 2.37 -12.92 16.58
CA VAL A 108 3.59 -13.32 17.25
C VAL A 108 3.22 -13.38 18.72
N ASN A 109 2.92 -14.60 19.17
CA ASN A 109 3.16 -14.95 20.56
C ASN A 109 4.48 -14.28 20.94
N LYS A 110 4.42 -13.41 21.94
CA LYS A 110 5.59 -12.78 22.57
C LYS A 110 6.43 -13.88 23.23
N ASN A 111 7.17 -14.62 22.45
CA ASN A 111 8.37 -15.27 22.94
C ASN A 111 9.51 -14.29 22.67
N SER A 112 9.88 -13.64 23.73
CA SER A 112 11.10 -12.88 23.91
C SER A 112 12.26 -13.55 23.17
N TYR A 113 12.70 -12.95 22.07
CA TYR A 113 14.07 -13.11 21.67
C TYR A 113 14.85 -12.12 22.52
N ASP A 114 15.42 -12.62 23.62
CA ASP A 114 16.55 -12.01 24.27
C ASP A 114 17.62 -11.86 23.19
N PHE A 115 17.79 -10.66 22.69
CA PHE A 115 18.96 -10.25 21.96
C PHE A 115 20.06 -10.14 23.01
N ASP A 116 20.77 -11.26 23.19
CA ASP A 116 21.96 -11.34 24.02
C ASP A 116 22.97 -10.30 23.51
N SER A 117 23.12 -9.26 24.31
CA SER A 117 24.09 -8.19 24.15
C SER A 117 25.48 -8.70 24.56
N THR A 118 26.05 -9.58 23.76
CA THR A 118 27.47 -9.99 23.90
C THR A 118 28.18 -9.76 22.55
N ILE A 119 28.34 -8.50 22.19
CA ILE A 119 29.46 -8.07 21.38
C ILE A 119 30.25 -7.11 22.27
N SER A 120 31.02 -7.68 23.15
CA SER A 120 32.08 -7.01 23.88
C SER A 120 33.15 -6.54 22.90
N ASN A 121 33.44 -5.28 23.02
CA ASN A 121 34.59 -4.56 22.52
C ASN A 121 35.87 -5.38 22.57
N GLU A 122 36.43 -5.66 21.40
CA GLU A 122 37.88 -5.81 21.24
C GLU A 122 38.26 -5.13 19.92
N PHE A 123 38.54 -3.83 20.05
CA PHE A 123 39.40 -3.15 19.09
C PHE A 123 40.54 -2.57 19.97
N ASP A 124 41.56 -3.40 20.11
CA ASP A 124 42.83 -2.99 20.64
C ASP A 124 43.50 -1.98 19.72
N THR A 125 43.74 -0.83 20.31
CA THR A 125 44.63 0.21 19.80
C THR A 125 46.08 -0.23 20.00
N ASN A 126 46.80 -0.39 18.88
CA ASN A 126 48.24 -0.07 18.80
C ASN A 126 48.66 -0.16 17.33
N ASP A 127 48.94 0.94 16.69
CA ASP A 127 50.28 1.24 16.25
C ASP A 127 50.41 2.68 15.78
N SER A 128 51.32 3.35 16.44
CA SER A 128 51.86 4.66 16.12
C SER A 128 52.90 4.53 15.00
N VAL A 129 52.81 5.30 13.92
CA VAL A 129 53.99 5.81 13.22
C VAL A 129 53.69 7.11 12.48
N GLN A 130 54.50 8.08 12.82
CA GLN A 130 54.84 9.42 12.32
C GLN A 130 54.66 9.75 10.86
N ALA A 131 54.19 10.98 10.69
CA ALA A 131 54.65 12.11 9.92
C ALA A 131 55.35 11.89 8.55
N SER A 132 54.82 12.60 7.55
CA SER A 132 55.59 13.65 6.85
C SER A 132 54.72 14.40 5.86
N ASN A 133 54.95 15.70 5.85
CA ASN A 133 54.49 16.77 4.97
C ASN A 133 54.58 16.46 3.48
N SER A 134 53.59 16.95 2.72
CA SER A 134 53.92 17.97 1.67
C SER A 134 52.63 18.55 1.09
N SER A 135 52.63 19.84 1.09
CA SER A 135 51.78 20.79 0.38
C SER A 135 51.86 20.61 -1.14
N GLU A 136 50.70 20.76 -1.81
CA GLU A 136 50.66 21.48 -3.08
C GLU A 136 49.22 21.90 -3.41
N GLU A 137 49.07 23.22 -3.54
CA GLU A 137 47.95 23.93 -4.12
C GLU A 137 47.89 23.65 -5.65
N VAL A 138 46.70 23.41 -6.20
CA VAL A 138 46.41 23.85 -7.58
C VAL A 138 45.00 24.36 -7.67
N GLN A 139 44.89 25.61 -7.98
CA GLN A 139 43.71 26.33 -8.45
C GLN A 139 43.25 25.80 -9.82
N GLY A 140 41.95 25.84 -10.06
CA GLY A 140 41.40 25.63 -11.39
C GLY A 140 39.92 25.95 -11.44
N GLN A 141 39.62 27.18 -11.83
CA GLN A 141 38.30 27.71 -12.24
C GLN A 141 37.73 26.93 -13.43
N ASN A 142 36.39 26.81 -13.50
CA ASN A 142 35.50 27.33 -14.59
C ASN A 142 34.09 26.72 -14.36
N GLN A 143 33.15 27.58 -14.09
CA GLN A 143 32.05 28.14 -14.90
C GLN A 143 31.52 27.23 -16.03
N SER A 144 30.25 26.85 -15.91
CA SER A 144 29.25 27.08 -16.96
C SER A 144 27.84 26.88 -16.41
N ASP A 145 27.12 27.97 -16.46
CA ASP A 145 25.68 28.07 -16.39
C ASP A 145 25.04 27.22 -17.50
N ASP A 146 23.98 26.47 -17.18
CA ASP A 146 22.96 26.14 -18.15
C ASP A 146 21.59 26.19 -17.49
N ASP A 147 20.97 27.30 -17.78
CA ASP A 147 19.60 27.73 -17.62
C ASP A 147 18.65 26.77 -18.36
N PHE A 148 17.80 26.02 -17.61
CA PHE A 148 16.72 25.28 -18.22
C PHE A 148 15.39 25.85 -17.73
N SER A 149 14.98 26.93 -18.41
CA SER A 149 13.65 27.47 -18.34
C SER A 149 12.68 26.59 -19.17
N ILE A 150 11.82 25.84 -18.53
CA ILE A 150 10.71 25.17 -19.22
C ILE A 150 9.51 26.11 -19.20
N LEU A 151 9.23 26.70 -20.36
CA LEU A 151 7.99 27.41 -20.67
C LEU A 151 6.84 26.41 -20.79
N TRP A 152 5.76 26.69 -20.08
CA TRP A 152 4.44 26.10 -20.33
C TRP A 152 3.56 27.18 -20.98
N GLU A 153 3.20 26.94 -22.21
CA GLU A 153 2.00 27.50 -22.84
C GLU A 153 0.91 26.43 -22.87
#